data_8bb625bbec6621ec56a3b2e4ddf10fd5
#
_entry.id   8bb625bbec6621ec56a3b2e4ddf10fd5
#
_cell.length_a   1.000
_cell.length_b   1.000
_cell.length_c   1.000
_cell.angle_alpha   90.00
_cell.angle_beta   90.00
_cell.angle_gamma   90.00
#
_symmetry.space_group_name_H-M   'P 1'
#
loop_
_entity.id
_entity.type
_entity.pdbx_description
1 polymer ?
#
loop_
_entity_poly.entity_id
_entity_poly.type
_entity_poly.pdbx_seq_one_letter_code
_entity_poly.pdbx_strand_id
1 'polypeptide(L)'
;GVGEKPRVRLDEDEVEQLRQCRGRFQQLTGKGYFDWCMLDANPRMGGHFLWSYNDYNRGAEEETMFCGVVDVNRYPKFSYYMMQSMRPKEVSQPGLYQGPMVFVASFNSSGDYITSTTDIPVFSNCDEVRLYRNGRLIGKQTREDQKKEYGAIIEKGGSPLYLFNAGGYEQGELKAEGVVNGKVVVTHSVRTPEKPHHVRIVVPSHQVRPVADGSDMIPVYFIVCDANGTRINDSKAEITIDVSGE
;
A
#
# COMPACT_ATOMS: atom_id res chain seq x y z
N GLY A 1 15.47 -29.22 -17.18
CA GLY A 1 15.57 -27.82 -16.87
C GLY A 1 14.19 -27.24 -16.85
N VAL A 2 13.60 -27.05 -15.66
CA VAL A 2 12.36 -26.33 -15.50
C VAL A 2 12.76 -24.86 -15.58
N GLY A 3 12.39 -24.20 -16.67
CA GLY A 3 12.64 -22.79 -16.87
C GLY A 3 11.90 -22.01 -15.79
N GLU A 4 12.64 -21.34 -14.90
CA GLU A 4 12.07 -20.39 -13.99
C GLU A 4 11.32 -19.30 -14.78
N LYS A 5 10.02 -19.24 -14.57
CA LYS A 5 9.24 -18.12 -15.07
C LYS A 5 9.73 -16.85 -14.36
N PRO A 6 10.04 -15.78 -15.08
CA PRO A 6 10.51 -14.55 -14.45
C PRO A 6 9.46 -14.07 -13.44
N ARG A 7 9.92 -13.67 -12.27
CA ARG A 7 9.09 -13.12 -11.18
C ARG A 7 8.57 -11.72 -11.53
N VAL A 8 7.65 -11.67 -12.48
CA VAL A 8 6.85 -10.44 -12.76
C VAL A 8 5.63 -10.36 -11.84
N ARG A 9 5.56 -11.21 -10.80
CA ARG A 9 4.35 -11.44 -10.03
C ARG A 9 4.08 -10.48 -8.88
N LEU A 10 5.04 -9.71 -8.41
CA LEU A 10 4.81 -8.79 -7.29
C LEU A 10 3.74 -7.74 -7.63
N ASP A 11 3.76 -7.23 -8.84
CA ASP A 11 2.82 -6.22 -9.29
C ASP A 11 1.40 -6.77 -9.48
N GLU A 12 1.27 -7.99 -10.01
CA GLU A 12 -0.03 -8.65 -10.16
C GLU A 12 -0.69 -8.93 -8.81
N ASP A 13 0.10 -9.27 -7.80
CA ASP A 13 -0.39 -9.61 -6.47
C ASP A 13 -0.82 -8.37 -5.69
N GLU A 14 -0.08 -7.28 -5.79
CA GLU A 14 -0.48 -6.00 -5.23
C GLU A 14 -1.77 -5.49 -5.89
N VAL A 15 -1.91 -5.68 -7.21
CA VAL A 15 -3.15 -5.39 -7.96
C VAL A 15 -4.32 -6.20 -7.41
N GLU A 16 -4.15 -7.50 -7.23
CA GLU A 16 -5.23 -8.36 -6.76
C GLU A 16 -5.64 -8.00 -5.33
N GLN A 17 -4.66 -7.75 -4.45
CA GLN A 17 -4.94 -7.29 -3.09
C GLN A 17 -5.67 -5.95 -3.08
N LEU A 18 -5.25 -5.01 -3.91
CA LEU A 18 -5.93 -3.73 -4.04
C LEU A 18 -7.34 -3.91 -4.61
N ARG A 19 -7.52 -4.78 -5.62
CA ARG A 19 -8.83 -5.10 -6.17
C ARG A 19 -9.74 -5.70 -5.11
N GLN A 20 -9.26 -6.63 -4.31
CA GLN A 20 -10.03 -7.23 -3.23
C GLN A 20 -10.42 -6.19 -2.17
N CYS A 21 -9.48 -5.38 -1.73
CA CYS A 21 -9.75 -4.29 -0.80
C CYS A 21 -10.73 -3.27 -1.38
N ARG A 22 -10.53 -2.89 -2.63
CA ARG A 22 -11.39 -1.96 -3.34
C ARG A 22 -12.77 -2.56 -3.63
N GLY A 23 -12.81 -3.83 -4.04
CA GLY A 23 -14.06 -4.55 -4.24
C GLY A 23 -14.88 -4.66 -2.97
N ARG A 24 -14.25 -4.95 -1.84
CA ARG A 24 -14.88 -4.95 -0.53
C ARG A 24 -15.42 -3.57 -0.17
N PHE A 25 -14.62 -2.53 -0.36
CA PHE A 25 -15.06 -1.17 -0.12
C PHE A 25 -16.23 -0.76 -1.02
N GLN A 26 -16.19 -1.10 -2.31
CA GLN A 26 -17.30 -0.85 -3.25
C GLN A 26 -18.53 -1.69 -2.93
N GLN A 27 -18.35 -2.92 -2.47
CA GLN A 27 -19.45 -3.78 -2.05
C GLN A 27 -20.20 -3.23 -0.83
N LEU A 28 -19.49 -2.55 0.07
CA LEU A 28 -20.11 -1.81 1.17
C LEU A 28 -21.05 -0.71 0.71
N THR A 29 -20.61 0.01 -0.29
CA THR A 29 -21.32 1.19 -0.78
C THR A 29 -22.40 0.83 -1.79
N GLY A 30 -22.27 -0.32 -2.43
CA GLY A 30 -23.04 -0.65 -3.60
C GLY A 30 -24.18 -1.64 -3.44
N LYS A 31 -24.16 -2.64 -2.64
CA LYS A 31 -25.27 -3.62 -2.46
C LYS A 31 -24.81 -4.93 -1.77
N GLY A 32 -24.51 -4.88 -0.48
CA GLY A 32 -24.81 -6.08 0.30
C GLY A 32 -23.80 -7.20 0.32
N TYR A 33 -22.48 -6.93 0.29
CA TYR A 33 -21.50 -7.93 0.68
C TYR A 33 -20.57 -7.44 1.78
N PHE A 34 -20.16 -8.36 2.64
CA PHE A 34 -19.42 -8.16 3.85
C PHE A 34 -18.13 -7.41 3.63
N ASP A 35 -18.07 -6.27 4.25
CA ASP A 35 -16.84 -5.53 4.38
C ASP A 35 -16.53 -5.34 5.87
N TRP A 36 -15.28 -5.14 6.15
CA TRP A 36 -14.71 -4.90 7.46
C TRP A 36 -15.45 -3.84 8.24
N CYS A 37 -15.71 -2.71 7.60
CA CYS A 37 -16.38 -1.59 8.24
C CYS A 37 -17.82 -1.89 8.62
N MET A 38 -18.50 -2.74 7.85
CA MET A 38 -19.86 -3.21 8.19
C MET A 38 -19.84 -4.15 9.40
N LEU A 39 -18.82 -5.01 9.46
CA LEU A 39 -18.65 -5.90 10.60
C LEU A 39 -18.32 -5.11 11.86
N ASP A 40 -17.39 -4.17 11.78
CA ASP A 40 -17.03 -3.27 12.89
C ASP A 40 -18.19 -2.37 13.31
N ALA A 41 -19.02 -1.96 12.36
CA ALA A 41 -20.17 -1.12 12.62
C ALA A 41 -21.36 -1.90 13.24
N ASN A 42 -21.37 -3.21 13.22
CA ASN A 42 -22.44 -4.02 13.76
C ASN A 42 -22.19 -4.37 15.23
N PRO A 43 -22.97 -3.85 16.19
CA PRO A 43 -22.74 -4.10 17.62
C PRO A 43 -22.97 -5.57 18.04
N ARG A 44 -23.49 -6.41 17.13
CA ARG A 44 -23.67 -7.86 17.36
C ARG A 44 -22.50 -8.69 16.90
N MET A 45 -21.53 -8.09 16.20
CA MET A 45 -20.33 -8.77 15.72
C MET A 45 -19.21 -8.62 16.73
N GLY A 46 -18.65 -9.73 17.17
CA GLY A 46 -17.51 -9.74 18.10
C GLY A 46 -16.15 -9.48 17.44
N GLY A 47 -16.13 -9.29 16.14
CA GLY A 47 -14.92 -9.06 15.34
C GLY A 47 -14.90 -9.91 14.08
N HIS A 48 -13.82 -9.81 13.34
CA HIS A 48 -13.58 -10.56 12.10
C HIS A 48 -12.08 -10.80 11.88
N PHE A 49 -11.76 -11.76 11.03
CA PHE A 49 -10.39 -12.12 10.70
C PHE A 49 -10.19 -12.09 9.20
N LEU A 50 -9.11 -11.44 8.76
CA LEU A 50 -8.69 -11.48 7.37
C LEU A 50 -7.78 -12.68 7.14
N TRP A 51 -8.02 -13.43 6.13
CA TRP A 51 -7.10 -14.39 5.58
C TRP A 51 -6.37 -13.75 4.40
N SER A 52 -5.08 -13.41 4.51
CA SER A 52 -4.21 -13.61 5.64
C SER A 52 -3.29 -12.40 5.86
N TYR A 53 -2.43 -12.45 6.91
CA TYR A 53 -1.46 -11.38 7.14
C TYR A 53 -0.36 -11.38 6.07
N ASN A 54 0.21 -12.55 5.76
CA ASN A 54 1.25 -12.68 4.74
C ASN A 54 0.87 -13.71 3.69
N ASP A 55 1.52 -13.58 2.52
CA ASP A 55 1.52 -14.62 1.51
C ASP A 55 2.16 -15.90 2.05
N TYR A 56 1.74 -17.02 1.53
CA TYR A 56 2.25 -18.32 1.98
C TYR A 56 2.24 -19.34 0.84
N ASN A 57 3.13 -20.33 0.93
CA ASN A 57 3.17 -21.45 0.00
C ASN A 57 2.11 -22.48 0.39
N ARG A 58 1.38 -22.97 -0.59
CA ARG A 58 0.31 -23.95 -0.42
C ARG A 58 0.81 -25.37 -0.65
N GLY A 59 1.61 -25.86 0.29
CA GLY A 59 2.03 -27.27 0.31
C GLY A 59 2.77 -27.74 -0.96
N ALA A 60 2.37 -28.90 -1.47
CA ALA A 60 3.08 -29.60 -2.56
C ALA A 60 2.84 -29.00 -3.96
N GLU A 61 2.00 -28.02 -4.13
CA GLU A 61 1.61 -27.50 -5.45
C GLU A 61 2.48 -26.36 -5.95
N GLU A 62 3.56 -26.01 -5.24
CA GLU A 62 4.52 -24.94 -5.58
C GLU A 62 3.88 -23.57 -5.87
N GLU A 63 2.60 -23.41 -5.57
CA GLU A 63 1.89 -22.15 -5.74
C GLU A 63 1.98 -21.29 -4.49
N THR A 64 2.42 -20.06 -4.68
CA THR A 64 2.30 -19.03 -3.64
C THR A 64 0.88 -18.47 -3.65
N MET A 65 0.23 -18.48 -2.51
CA MET A 65 -1.05 -17.81 -2.30
C MET A 65 -0.81 -16.36 -1.93
N PHE A 66 -1.18 -15.47 -2.84
CA PHE A 66 -0.95 -14.03 -2.75
C PHE A 66 -2.08 -13.28 -2.06
N CYS A 67 -2.63 -13.83 -1.00
CA CYS A 67 -3.75 -13.26 -0.26
C CYS A 67 -3.33 -12.43 0.97
N GLY A 68 -2.03 -12.29 1.21
CA GLY A 68 -1.49 -11.51 2.31
C GLY A 68 -1.58 -10.00 2.10
N VAL A 69 -1.63 -9.25 3.18
CA VAL A 69 -1.42 -7.79 3.15
C VAL A 69 0.05 -7.40 3.10
N VAL A 70 0.92 -8.36 3.37
CA VAL A 70 2.37 -8.31 3.13
C VAL A 70 2.78 -9.54 2.33
N ASP A 71 3.90 -9.48 1.62
CA ASP A 71 4.45 -10.61 0.87
C ASP A 71 5.06 -11.69 1.78
N VAL A 72 5.60 -12.76 1.19
CA VAL A 72 6.28 -13.85 1.93
C VAL A 72 7.47 -13.34 2.74
N ASN A 73 8.11 -12.26 2.33
CA ASN A 73 9.24 -11.62 2.98
C ASN A 73 8.83 -10.52 3.96
N ARG A 74 7.53 -10.33 4.19
CA ARG A 74 6.94 -9.27 5.04
C ARG A 74 7.05 -7.87 4.45
N TYR A 75 7.30 -7.72 3.15
CA TYR A 75 7.24 -6.42 2.50
C TYR A 75 5.76 -5.97 2.36
N PRO A 76 5.42 -4.74 2.76
CA PRO A 76 4.04 -4.26 2.73
C PRO A 76 3.52 -4.09 1.30
N LYS A 77 2.31 -4.59 1.04
CA LYS A 77 1.55 -4.34 -0.18
C LYS A 77 0.63 -3.12 -0.01
N PHE A 78 -0.04 -2.68 -1.06
CA PHE A 78 -0.95 -1.54 -0.99
C PHE A 78 -2.09 -1.75 0.02
N SER A 79 -2.58 -2.98 0.14
CA SER A 79 -3.59 -3.35 1.13
C SER A 79 -3.14 -3.12 2.58
N TYR A 80 -1.85 -3.25 2.87
CA TYR A 80 -1.29 -2.92 4.19
C TYR A 80 -1.53 -1.46 4.55
N TYR A 81 -1.27 -0.55 3.62
CA TYR A 81 -1.49 0.89 3.82
C TYR A 81 -2.97 1.25 3.88
N MET A 82 -3.82 0.52 3.16
CA MET A 82 -5.25 0.67 3.32
C MET A 82 -5.69 0.31 4.75
N MET A 83 -5.24 -0.83 5.29
CA MET A 83 -5.51 -1.21 6.68
C MET A 83 -4.95 -0.19 7.68
N GLN A 84 -3.76 0.34 7.41
CA GLN A 84 -3.17 1.38 8.24
C GLN A 84 -4.02 2.65 8.26
N SER A 85 -4.65 3.03 7.15
CA SER A 85 -5.51 4.21 7.07
C SER A 85 -6.81 4.09 7.88
N MET A 86 -7.18 2.88 8.30
CA MET A 86 -8.35 2.65 9.16
C MET A 86 -8.10 3.03 10.61
N ARG A 87 -6.85 3.26 11.01
CA ARG A 87 -6.52 3.65 12.37
C ARG A 87 -6.84 5.11 12.62
N PRO A 88 -7.35 5.44 13.82
CA PRO A 88 -7.47 6.84 14.23
C PRO A 88 -6.11 7.55 14.18
N LYS A 89 -6.09 8.77 13.67
CA LYS A 89 -4.87 9.58 13.58
C LYS A 89 -4.32 10.01 14.94
N GLU A 90 -5.14 9.93 15.98
CA GLU A 90 -4.82 10.31 17.36
C GLU A 90 -4.27 9.14 18.19
N VAL A 91 -4.34 7.90 17.69
CA VAL A 91 -3.91 6.73 18.46
C VAL A 91 -2.41 6.71 18.62
N SER A 92 -1.96 6.76 19.87
CA SER A 92 -0.57 6.63 20.27
C SER A 92 -0.37 5.33 21.06
N GLN A 93 0.17 4.31 20.41
CA GLN A 93 0.58 3.07 21.07
C GLN A 93 2.06 2.83 20.76
N PRO A 94 2.89 2.56 21.78
CA PRO A 94 4.30 2.23 21.56
C PRO A 94 4.44 1.06 20.58
N GLY A 95 5.32 1.21 19.62
CA GLY A 95 5.60 0.16 18.67
C GLY A 95 4.68 0.07 17.46
N LEU A 96 3.63 0.87 17.38
CA LEU A 96 2.77 0.95 16.20
C LEU A 96 3.05 2.22 15.42
N TYR A 97 2.98 2.13 14.09
CA TYR A 97 3.01 3.32 13.25
C TYR A 97 1.76 4.16 13.55
N GLN A 98 1.97 5.43 13.87
CA GLN A 98 0.94 6.25 14.49
C GLN A 98 0.90 7.63 13.87
N GLY A 99 -0.26 8.28 14.05
CA GLY A 99 -0.49 9.63 13.59
C GLY A 99 -1.16 9.71 12.23
N PRO A 100 -1.22 10.90 11.67
CA PRO A 100 -1.77 11.14 10.35
C PRO A 100 -0.96 10.41 9.27
N MET A 101 -1.67 9.79 8.33
CA MET A 101 -1.05 9.14 7.17
C MET A 101 -1.77 9.49 5.88
N VAL A 102 -1.02 9.48 4.78
CA VAL A 102 -1.50 9.52 3.41
C VAL A 102 -0.61 8.63 2.55
N PHE A 103 -1.20 7.86 1.65
CA PHE A 103 -0.47 6.94 0.79
C PHE A 103 -1.10 6.89 -0.60
N VAL A 104 -0.32 7.19 -1.64
CA VAL A 104 -0.74 7.04 -3.05
C VAL A 104 -0.52 5.60 -3.45
N ALA A 105 -1.59 4.87 -3.73
CA ALA A 105 -1.54 3.47 -4.13
C ALA A 105 -1.37 3.35 -5.65
N SER A 106 -0.20 3.73 -6.14
CA SER A 106 0.18 3.70 -7.55
C SER A 106 1.70 3.59 -7.67
N PHE A 107 2.19 2.91 -8.69
CA PHE A 107 3.60 2.94 -9.09
C PHE A 107 3.91 4.11 -10.03
N ASN A 108 2.89 4.78 -10.53
CA ASN A 108 2.98 5.85 -11.51
C ASN A 108 3.85 5.47 -12.71
N SER A 109 3.64 4.29 -13.25
CA SER A 109 4.32 3.78 -14.44
C SER A 109 3.35 3.52 -15.58
N SER A 110 3.82 3.51 -16.82
CA SER A 110 3.00 3.25 -18.00
C SER A 110 2.46 1.82 -18.07
N GLY A 111 3.08 0.89 -17.34
CA GLY A 111 2.66 -0.50 -17.21
C GLY A 111 1.91 -0.78 -15.90
N ASP A 112 1.48 0.26 -15.20
CA ASP A 112 0.77 0.13 -13.93
C ASP A 112 -0.65 -0.40 -14.15
N TYR A 113 -0.84 -1.68 -13.90
CA TYR A 113 -2.13 -2.35 -13.99
C TYR A 113 -3.10 -1.98 -12.87
N ILE A 114 -2.62 -1.37 -11.81
CA ILE A 114 -3.39 -1.00 -10.63
C ILE A 114 -4.19 0.26 -10.87
N THR A 115 -3.56 1.20 -11.52
CA THR A 115 -4.20 2.45 -11.85
C THR A 115 -4.62 2.39 -13.30
N SER A 116 -5.88 2.03 -13.52
CA SER A 116 -6.51 2.69 -14.63
C SER A 116 -6.20 4.16 -14.44
N THR A 117 -5.66 4.80 -15.43
CA THR A 117 -5.30 6.22 -15.46
C THR A 117 -6.42 7.17 -15.02
N THR A 118 -7.60 6.65 -14.78
CA THR A 118 -8.79 7.37 -14.35
C THR A 118 -8.96 7.41 -12.84
N ASP A 119 -8.55 6.38 -12.12
CA ASP A 119 -8.85 6.30 -10.68
C ASP A 119 -7.59 6.00 -9.87
N ILE A 120 -6.92 7.02 -9.38
CA ILE A 120 -5.78 6.86 -8.48
C ILE A 120 -6.28 6.74 -7.04
N PRO A 121 -6.12 5.56 -6.40
CA PRO A 121 -6.50 5.40 -5.01
C PRO A 121 -5.49 6.10 -4.10
N VAL A 122 -6.02 6.79 -3.09
CA VAL A 122 -5.21 7.35 -2.01
C VAL A 122 -5.82 6.92 -0.68
N PHE A 123 -5.01 6.29 0.16
CA PHE A 123 -5.41 5.88 1.51
C PHE A 123 -4.99 6.95 2.52
N SER A 124 -5.89 7.32 3.41
CA SER A 124 -5.59 8.34 4.42
C SER A 124 -6.57 8.30 5.58
N ASN A 125 -6.08 8.62 6.77
CA ASN A 125 -6.89 8.90 7.96
C ASN A 125 -7.02 10.40 8.26
N CYS A 126 -6.57 11.27 7.35
CA CYS A 126 -6.68 12.72 7.46
C CYS A 126 -8.10 13.23 7.16
N ASP A 127 -8.37 14.49 7.50
CA ASP A 127 -9.67 15.11 7.30
C ASP A 127 -9.92 15.48 5.82
N GLU A 128 -8.82 15.81 5.11
CA GLU A 128 -8.82 16.17 3.70
C GLU A 128 -7.57 15.56 3.02
N VAL A 129 -7.72 15.17 1.77
CA VAL A 129 -6.64 14.73 0.89
C VAL A 129 -6.61 15.59 -0.36
N ARG A 130 -5.43 16.04 -0.74
CA ARG A 130 -5.15 16.74 -2.00
C ARG A 130 -4.20 15.90 -2.82
N LEU A 131 -4.50 15.69 -4.10
CA LEU A 131 -3.62 15.00 -5.02
C LEU A 131 -3.12 15.95 -6.09
N TYR A 132 -1.82 15.91 -6.32
CA TYR A 132 -1.12 16.71 -7.33
C TYR A 132 -0.43 15.80 -8.32
N ARG A 133 -0.36 16.23 -9.58
CA ARG A 133 0.50 15.66 -10.62
C ARG A 133 1.41 16.74 -11.16
N ASN A 134 2.71 16.50 -11.09
CA ASN A 134 3.73 17.46 -11.55
C ASN A 134 3.50 18.88 -10.99
N GLY A 135 3.15 18.99 -9.71
CA GLY A 135 2.83 20.23 -9.02
C GLY A 135 1.44 20.83 -9.31
N ARG A 136 0.69 20.29 -10.27
CA ARG A 136 -0.68 20.73 -10.58
C ARG A 136 -1.69 19.98 -9.73
N LEU A 137 -2.57 20.68 -9.05
CA LEU A 137 -3.66 20.06 -8.28
C LEU A 137 -4.61 19.31 -9.22
N ILE A 138 -4.77 18.00 -9.00
CA ILE A 138 -5.74 17.16 -9.68
C ILE A 138 -7.10 17.28 -9.00
N GLY A 139 -7.10 17.19 -7.67
CA GLY A 139 -8.34 17.25 -6.91
C GLY A 139 -8.10 17.33 -5.41
N LYS A 140 -9.21 17.59 -4.74
CA LYS A 140 -9.31 17.64 -3.29
C LYS A 140 -10.58 16.91 -2.87
N GLN A 141 -10.46 16.04 -1.87
CA GLN A 141 -11.59 15.33 -1.29
C GLN A 141 -11.49 15.39 0.23
N THR A 142 -12.62 15.50 0.89
CA THR A 142 -12.72 15.55 2.34
C THR A 142 -13.40 14.31 2.89
N ARG A 143 -13.22 14.04 4.18
CA ARG A 143 -13.96 12.99 4.88
C ARG A 143 -15.48 13.24 4.83
N GLU A 144 -15.90 14.50 4.85
CA GLU A 144 -17.32 14.87 4.73
C GLU A 144 -17.89 14.57 3.34
N ASP A 145 -17.09 14.72 2.27
CA ASP A 145 -17.50 14.29 0.93
C ASP A 145 -17.68 12.78 0.87
N GLN A 146 -16.77 12.03 1.49
CA GLN A 146 -16.87 10.58 1.60
C GLN A 146 -18.09 10.13 2.40
N LYS A 147 -18.48 10.86 3.46
CA LYS A 147 -19.70 10.59 4.22
C LYS A 147 -20.96 10.76 3.36
N LYS A 148 -21.00 11.76 2.49
CA LYS A 148 -22.13 11.95 1.56
C LYS A 148 -22.29 10.79 0.60
N GLU A 149 -21.17 10.24 0.13
CA GLU A 149 -21.16 9.14 -0.82
C GLU A 149 -21.38 7.78 -0.15
N TYR A 150 -20.75 7.56 1.01
CA TYR A 150 -20.67 6.25 1.67
C TYR A 150 -21.35 6.20 3.04
N GLY A 151 -22.00 7.27 3.46
CA GLY A 151 -22.95 7.36 4.57
C GLY A 151 -22.47 6.78 5.89
N ALA A 152 -23.31 5.93 6.47
CA ALA A 152 -23.12 5.35 7.78
C ALA A 152 -21.80 4.58 8.00
N ILE A 153 -21.14 4.14 6.92
CA ILE A 153 -19.88 3.39 6.99
C ILE A 153 -18.76 4.29 7.50
N ILE A 154 -18.65 5.48 6.91
CA ILE A 154 -17.63 6.46 7.31
C ILE A 154 -17.92 7.01 8.70
N GLU A 155 -19.20 7.21 9.04
CA GLU A 155 -19.61 7.66 10.37
C GLU A 155 -19.23 6.69 11.48
N LYS A 156 -19.25 5.38 11.18
CA LYS A 156 -18.90 4.32 12.11
C LYS A 156 -17.42 3.94 12.12
N GLY A 157 -16.55 4.75 11.53
CA GLY A 157 -15.11 4.54 11.58
C GLY A 157 -14.51 3.87 10.33
N GLY A 158 -15.30 3.65 9.28
CA GLY A 158 -14.81 3.12 8.02
C GLY A 158 -13.71 3.97 7.40
N SER A 159 -12.75 3.35 6.74
CA SER A 159 -11.68 4.05 6.06
C SER A 159 -12.17 4.65 4.74
N PRO A 160 -12.01 5.94 4.53
CA PRO A 160 -12.31 6.55 3.26
C PRO A 160 -11.31 6.06 2.19
N LEU A 161 -11.82 5.67 1.04
CA LEU A 161 -11.04 5.43 -0.15
C LEU A 161 -11.17 6.64 -1.07
N TYR A 162 -10.18 7.50 -1.05
CA TYR A 162 -10.14 8.66 -1.92
C TYR A 162 -9.74 8.21 -3.33
N LEU A 163 -10.63 8.38 -4.31
CA LEU A 163 -10.36 8.06 -5.70
C LEU A 163 -10.27 9.35 -6.52
N PHE A 164 -9.13 9.54 -7.17
CA PHE A 164 -8.87 10.74 -7.95
C PHE A 164 -8.76 10.40 -9.44
N ASN A 165 -9.61 11.02 -10.26
CA ASN A 165 -9.48 10.93 -11.71
C ASN A 165 -8.33 11.84 -12.17
N ALA A 166 -7.26 11.23 -12.64
CA ALA A 166 -6.07 11.95 -13.10
C ALA A 166 -6.00 12.11 -14.63
N GLY A 167 -7.04 11.69 -15.37
CA GLY A 167 -7.20 11.95 -16.80
C GLY A 167 -6.27 11.18 -17.73
N GLY A 168 -5.54 10.19 -17.26
CA GLY A 168 -4.59 9.41 -18.06
C GLY A 168 -3.21 9.35 -17.43
N TYR A 169 -2.34 8.48 -17.94
CA TYR A 169 -0.95 8.41 -17.49
C TYR A 169 -0.16 9.63 -18.01
N GLU A 170 0.59 10.21 -17.13
CA GLU A 170 1.54 11.28 -17.41
C GLU A 170 2.81 11.02 -16.61
N GLN A 171 3.97 11.01 -17.28
CA GLN A 171 5.25 10.83 -16.62
C GLN A 171 5.51 11.93 -15.60
N GLY A 172 6.12 11.58 -14.47
CA GLY A 172 6.51 12.53 -13.43
C GLY A 172 6.08 12.11 -12.04
N GLU A 173 5.64 13.05 -11.23
CA GLU A 173 5.31 12.83 -9.83
C GLU A 173 3.80 12.90 -9.58
N LEU A 174 3.30 11.93 -8.81
CA LEU A 174 2.05 12.04 -8.08
C LEU A 174 2.38 12.32 -6.62
N LYS A 175 1.87 13.40 -6.07
CA LYS A 175 2.05 13.79 -4.66
C LYS A 175 0.70 13.94 -3.99
N ALA A 176 0.50 13.24 -2.89
CA ALA A 176 -0.66 13.45 -2.02
C ALA A 176 -0.27 14.21 -0.76
N GLU A 177 -1.16 15.08 -0.33
CA GLU A 177 -1.07 15.82 0.93
C GLU A 177 -2.24 15.43 1.82
N GLY A 178 -1.94 15.00 3.05
CA GLY A 178 -2.92 14.78 4.10
C GLY A 178 -3.06 16.03 4.97
N VAL A 179 -4.28 16.49 5.13
CA VAL A 179 -4.61 17.74 5.84
C VAL A 179 -5.41 17.42 7.09
N VAL A 180 -5.00 17.98 8.22
CA VAL A 180 -5.72 17.92 9.51
C VAL A 180 -5.88 19.33 10.05
N ASN A 181 -7.10 19.69 10.42
CA ASN A 181 -7.41 21.04 10.92
C ASN A 181 -6.90 22.15 9.98
N GLY A 182 -7.06 21.97 8.68
CA GLY A 182 -6.66 22.93 7.64
C GLY A 182 -5.16 23.02 7.35
N LYS A 183 -4.31 22.24 8.02
CA LYS A 183 -2.86 22.22 7.83
C LYS A 183 -2.42 20.91 7.18
N VAL A 184 -1.49 21.00 6.23
CA VAL A 184 -0.80 19.82 5.69
C VAL A 184 0.11 19.26 6.78
N VAL A 185 -0.12 18.01 7.16
CA VAL A 185 0.61 17.33 8.25
C VAL A 185 1.45 16.15 7.77
N VAL A 186 1.12 15.61 6.61
CA VAL A 186 1.81 14.46 6.02
C VAL A 186 1.73 14.52 4.50
N THR A 187 2.76 13.99 3.83
CA THR A 187 2.80 13.89 2.36
C THR A 187 3.35 12.53 1.95
N HIS A 188 2.91 12.05 0.80
CA HIS A 188 3.47 10.88 0.15
C HIS A 188 3.58 11.15 -1.36
N SER A 189 4.71 10.78 -1.94
CA SER A 189 4.94 10.95 -3.38
C SER A 189 5.36 9.64 -4.01
N VAL A 190 4.90 9.42 -5.23
CA VAL A 190 5.39 8.37 -6.13
C VAL A 190 5.83 9.01 -7.44
N ARG A 191 6.90 8.51 -8.02
CA ARG A 191 7.46 9.03 -9.28
C ARG A 191 7.49 7.94 -10.32
N THR A 192 7.34 8.33 -11.58
CA THR A 192 7.64 7.45 -12.70
C THR A 192 9.12 7.06 -12.62
N PRO A 193 9.45 5.75 -12.56
CA PRO A 193 10.84 5.33 -12.55
C PRO A 193 11.53 5.61 -13.89
N GLU A 194 12.79 5.96 -13.81
CA GLU A 194 13.69 6.11 -14.95
C GLU A 194 14.54 4.84 -15.16
N LYS A 195 15.68 4.96 -15.83
CA LYS A 195 16.58 3.83 -16.05
C LYS A 195 17.23 3.36 -14.76
N PRO A 196 17.49 2.05 -14.59
CA PRO A 196 18.24 1.53 -13.45
C PRO A 196 19.59 2.24 -13.27
N HIS A 197 19.89 2.63 -12.05
CA HIS A 197 21.10 3.36 -11.71
C HIS A 197 21.87 2.73 -10.55
N HIS A 198 21.19 2.37 -9.46
CA HIS A 198 21.83 1.80 -8.28
C HIS A 198 20.91 0.83 -7.54
N VAL A 199 21.51 0.02 -6.67
CA VAL A 199 20.80 -0.83 -5.73
C VAL A 199 20.80 -0.17 -4.36
N ARG A 200 19.63 0.02 -3.80
CA ARG A 200 19.46 0.46 -2.42
C ARG A 200 19.26 -0.75 -1.53
N ILE A 201 20.06 -0.85 -0.48
CA ILE A 201 19.90 -1.88 0.55
C ILE A 201 19.00 -1.32 1.64
N VAL A 202 17.93 -2.05 1.95
CA VAL A 202 17.00 -1.70 3.02
C VAL A 202 16.95 -2.83 4.03
N VAL A 203 17.34 -2.52 5.24
CA VAL A 203 17.14 -3.38 6.40
C VAL A 203 15.99 -2.77 7.19
N PRO A 204 14.83 -3.44 7.28
CA PRO A 204 13.72 -2.92 8.07
C PRO A 204 14.18 -2.79 9.54
N SER A 205 14.25 -1.57 10.03
CA SER A 205 14.51 -1.31 11.45
C SER A 205 13.22 -1.59 12.22
N HIS A 206 12.92 -2.86 12.44
CA HIS A 206 11.93 -3.20 13.44
C HIS A 206 12.57 -2.95 14.81
N GLN A 207 11.77 -2.54 15.73
CA GLN A 207 12.09 -2.02 17.05
C GLN A 207 12.86 -2.99 17.97
N VAL A 208 13.17 -4.17 17.49
CA VAL A 208 13.98 -5.16 18.19
C VAL A 208 15.38 -5.10 17.60
N ARG A 209 16.37 -4.80 18.43
CA ARG A 209 17.78 -4.97 18.03
C ARG A 209 18.03 -6.46 17.82
N PRO A 210 18.49 -6.87 16.63
CA PRO A 210 18.87 -8.26 16.43
C PRO A 210 20.03 -8.64 17.37
N VAL A 211 19.97 -9.84 17.88
CA VAL A 211 20.99 -10.41 18.76
C VAL A 211 21.80 -11.42 17.96
N ALA A 212 23.11 -11.31 17.97
CA ALA A 212 23.98 -12.24 17.28
C ALA A 212 24.14 -13.55 18.09
N ASP A 213 23.07 -14.31 18.23
CA ASP A 213 23.00 -15.59 18.95
C ASP A 213 22.76 -16.79 18.03
N GLY A 214 22.76 -16.57 16.72
CA GLY A 214 22.53 -17.60 15.71
C GLY A 214 21.06 -17.96 15.48
N SER A 215 20.11 -17.29 16.15
CA SER A 215 18.67 -17.55 15.99
C SER A 215 17.92 -16.41 15.29
N ASP A 216 18.41 -15.19 15.35
CA ASP A 216 17.76 -14.05 14.74
C ASP A 216 17.99 -14.01 13.23
N MET A 217 16.90 -13.79 12.48
CA MET A 217 16.93 -13.56 11.03
C MET A 217 16.54 -12.13 10.71
N ILE A 218 17.37 -11.45 9.92
CA ILE A 218 17.13 -10.09 9.47
C ILE A 218 16.85 -10.11 7.98
N PRO A 219 15.66 -9.68 7.53
CA PRO A 219 15.39 -9.52 6.12
C PRO A 219 16.20 -8.33 5.57
N VAL A 220 16.86 -8.53 4.44
CA VAL A 220 17.58 -7.48 3.72
C VAL A 220 16.98 -7.36 2.33
N TYR A 221 16.46 -6.19 1.99
CA TYR A 221 15.86 -5.94 0.68
C TYR A 221 16.86 -5.23 -0.23
N PHE A 222 17.03 -5.74 -1.44
CA PHE A 222 17.82 -5.15 -2.50
C PHE A 222 16.87 -4.54 -3.52
N ILE A 223 16.78 -3.22 -3.55
CA ILE A 223 15.82 -2.48 -4.37
C ILE A 223 16.57 -1.80 -5.50
N VAL A 224 16.27 -2.16 -6.74
CA VAL A 224 16.79 -1.46 -7.91
C VAL A 224 16.10 -0.11 -8.01
N CYS A 225 16.90 0.95 -8.07
CA CYS A 225 16.44 2.32 -8.14
C CYS A 225 17.03 3.05 -9.35
N ASP A 226 16.32 4.08 -9.79
CA ASP A 226 16.85 5.07 -10.73
C ASP A 226 17.82 6.05 -10.04
N ALA A 227 18.31 7.04 -10.78
CA ALA A 227 19.23 8.06 -10.26
C ALA A 227 18.59 8.92 -9.14
N ASN A 228 17.27 9.04 -9.13
CA ASN A 228 16.52 9.80 -8.13
C ASN A 228 16.14 8.97 -6.90
N GLY A 229 16.50 7.67 -6.87
CA GLY A 229 16.13 6.74 -5.81
C GLY A 229 14.72 6.16 -5.92
N THR A 230 14.05 6.37 -7.06
CA THR A 230 12.74 5.76 -7.34
C THR A 230 12.90 4.28 -7.59
N ARG A 231 12.13 3.46 -6.90
CA ARG A 231 12.10 2.00 -7.09
C ARG A 231 11.62 1.65 -8.49
N ILE A 232 12.32 0.70 -9.12
CA ILE A 232 11.93 0.12 -10.41
C ILE A 232 11.39 -1.28 -10.16
N ASN A 233 10.08 -1.45 -10.28
CA ASN A 233 9.39 -2.68 -9.90
C ASN A 233 9.61 -3.83 -10.89
N ASP A 234 9.80 -3.53 -12.17
CA ASP A 234 9.95 -4.48 -13.27
C ASP A 234 11.41 -4.59 -13.76
N SER A 235 12.38 -4.21 -12.93
CA SER A 235 13.79 -4.28 -13.28
C SER A 235 14.24 -5.72 -13.58
N LYS A 236 14.91 -5.91 -14.70
CA LYS A 236 15.58 -7.16 -15.07
C LYS A 236 17.09 -7.11 -14.82
N ALA A 237 17.56 -6.15 -14.04
CA ALA A 237 18.98 -6.04 -13.71
C ALA A 237 19.42 -7.23 -12.85
N GLU A 238 20.55 -7.83 -13.20
CA GLU A 238 21.21 -8.83 -12.37
C GLU A 238 21.90 -8.14 -11.19
N ILE A 239 21.75 -8.72 -10.02
CA ILE A 239 22.38 -8.23 -8.79
C ILE A 239 23.28 -9.34 -8.25
N THR A 240 24.56 -9.05 -8.09
CA THR A 240 25.50 -9.91 -7.39
C THR A 240 25.57 -9.50 -5.92
N ILE A 241 25.44 -10.48 -5.02
CA ILE A 241 25.47 -10.24 -3.58
C ILE A 241 26.64 -11.01 -3.03
N ASP A 242 27.59 -10.29 -2.41
CA ASP A 242 28.68 -10.87 -1.64
C ASP A 242 28.44 -10.61 -0.16
N VAL A 243 28.60 -11.63 0.66
CA VAL A 243 28.47 -11.54 2.12
C VAL A 243 29.83 -11.87 2.72
N SER A 244 30.37 -10.98 3.52
CA SER A 244 31.59 -11.19 4.29
C SER A 244 31.31 -11.01 5.78
N GLY A 245 31.92 -11.83 6.59
CA GLY A 245 31.81 -11.83 8.06
C GLY A 245 31.91 -13.25 8.61
N GLU A 246 32.17 -13.37 9.90
CA GLU A 246 32.12 -14.64 10.67
C GLU A 246 30.71 -14.82 11.25
#